data_f54365deae549c93b460e875ebaef29f
#
_entry.id   f54365deae549c93b460e875ebaef29f
#
_cell.length_a   1.000
_cell.length_b   1.000
_cell.length_c   1.000
_cell.angle_alpha   90.00
_cell.angle_beta   90.00
_cell.angle_gamma   90.00
#
_symmetry.space_group_name_H-M   'P 1'
#
loop_
_entity.id
_entity.type
_entity.pdbx_description
1 polymer ?
#
loop_
_entity_poly.entity_id
_entity_poly.type
_entity_poly.pdbx_seq_one_letter_code
_entity_poly.pdbx_strand_id
1 'polypeptide(L)' 'MWTVIYVAPTAKMAEKIQDRLTAEGFLVKIRQVGESKQCEILVPQGELEEVQDVLNRSLMP' A
#
# COMPACT_ATOMS: atom_id res chain seq x y z
N MET A 1 -8.46 12.13 -3.94
CA MET A 1 -9.05 11.26 -2.91
C MET A 1 -8.17 10.03 -2.72
N TRP A 2 -8.01 9.59 -1.50
CA TRP A 2 -7.18 8.43 -1.19
C TRP A 2 -8.02 7.16 -1.16
N THR A 3 -7.45 6.08 -1.68
CA THR A 3 -8.14 4.80 -1.78
C THR A 3 -7.30 3.71 -1.12
N VAL A 4 -7.94 2.86 -0.31
CA VAL A 4 -7.28 1.71 0.30
C VAL A 4 -7.05 0.66 -0.78
N ILE A 5 -5.79 0.24 -0.95
CA ILE A 5 -5.42 -0.76 -1.95
C ILE A 5 -5.05 -2.10 -1.33
N TYR A 6 -4.72 -2.10 -0.06
CA TYR A 6 -4.26 -3.30 0.60
C TYR A 6 -4.34 -3.13 2.10
N VAL A 7 -4.62 -4.20 2.81
CA VAL A 7 -4.60 -4.20 4.28
C VAL A 7 -3.51 -5.17 4.70
N ALA A 8 -2.40 -4.61 5.20
CA ALA A 8 -1.27 -5.40 5.65
C ALA A 8 -1.52 -5.94 7.07
N PRO A 9 -1.15 -7.19 7.35
CA PRO A 9 -1.40 -7.77 8.67
C PRO A 9 -0.55 -7.14 9.79
N THR A 10 0.57 -6.50 9.45
CA THR A 10 1.44 -5.84 10.42
C THR A 10 1.98 -4.55 9.84
N ALA A 11 2.44 -3.65 10.74
CA ALA A 11 3.07 -2.41 10.31
C ALA A 11 4.35 -2.67 9.53
N LYS A 12 5.09 -3.72 9.87
CA LYS A 12 6.33 -4.05 9.18
C LYS A 12 6.07 -4.42 7.73
N MET A 13 5.02 -5.19 7.48
CA MET A 13 4.62 -5.54 6.12
C MET A 13 4.17 -4.30 5.35
N ALA A 14 3.41 -3.42 6.02
CA ALA A 14 2.95 -2.18 5.40
C ALA A 14 4.13 -1.30 4.98
N GLU A 15 5.16 -1.21 5.83
CA GLU A 15 6.36 -0.44 5.49
C GLU A 15 7.09 -0.98 4.29
N LYS A 16 7.16 -2.31 4.16
CA LYS A 16 7.80 -2.93 3.00
C LYS A 16 7.07 -2.58 1.72
N ILE A 17 5.74 -2.63 1.77
CA ILE A 17 4.93 -2.29 0.59
C ILE A 17 5.07 -0.80 0.28
N GLN A 18 5.05 0.04 1.30
CA GLN A 18 5.23 1.48 1.13
C GLN A 18 6.58 1.78 0.48
N ASP A 19 7.65 1.15 0.97
CA ASP A 19 8.98 1.37 0.42
C ASP A 19 9.05 0.99 -1.05
N ARG A 20 8.41 -0.13 -1.41
CA ARG A 20 8.39 -0.57 -2.80
C ARG A 20 7.67 0.43 -3.69
N LEU A 21 6.49 0.87 -3.28
CA LEU A 21 5.70 1.80 -4.06
C LEU A 21 6.35 3.18 -4.14
N THR A 22 6.96 3.62 -3.04
CA THR A 22 7.68 4.88 -3.02
C THR A 22 8.87 4.84 -3.97
N ALA A 23 9.57 3.72 -4.04
CA ALA A 23 10.69 3.54 -4.96
C ALA A 23 10.22 3.60 -6.41
N GLU A 24 8.97 3.22 -6.68
CA GLU A 24 8.39 3.31 -8.02
C GLU A 24 7.83 4.71 -8.32
N GLY A 25 7.89 5.62 -7.35
CA GLY A 25 7.46 7.00 -7.56
C GLY A 25 6.02 7.30 -7.17
N PHE A 26 5.37 6.41 -6.45
CA PHE A 26 3.98 6.63 -6.02
C PHE A 26 3.90 7.31 -4.66
N LEU A 27 2.82 8.07 -4.45
CA LEU A 27 2.48 8.60 -3.15
C LEU A 27 1.75 7.51 -2.37
N VAL A 28 2.19 7.23 -1.15
CA VAL A 28 1.63 6.16 -0.34
C VAL A 28 1.41 6.65 1.08
N LYS A 29 0.29 6.24 1.66
CA LYS A 29 -0.07 6.58 3.02
C LYS A 29 -0.40 5.30 3.76
N ILE A 30 0.02 5.20 5.02
CA ILE A 30 -0.31 4.06 5.88
C ILE A 30 -1.22 4.56 6.99
N ARG A 31 -2.30 3.82 7.25
CA ARG A 31 -3.23 4.15 8.33
C ARG A 31 -3.48 2.89 9.16
N GLN A 32 -3.27 3.00 10.47
CA GLN A 32 -3.54 1.91 11.38
C GLN A 32 -5.04 1.71 11.54
N VAL A 33 -5.47 0.45 11.58
CA VAL A 33 -6.89 0.11 11.71
C VAL A 33 -7.20 -0.07 13.20
N GLY A 34 -7.75 0.97 13.84
CA GLY A 34 -8.14 0.93 15.25
C GLY A 34 -6.98 0.53 16.15
N GLU A 35 -7.21 -0.43 17.05
CA GLU A 35 -6.19 -0.97 17.93
C GLU A 35 -5.55 -2.23 17.35
N SER A 36 -5.94 -2.62 16.15
CA SER A 36 -5.43 -3.79 15.48
C SER A 36 -3.99 -3.57 15.02
N LYS A 37 -3.26 -4.66 14.77
CA LYS A 37 -1.94 -4.59 14.18
C LYS A 37 -2.02 -4.39 12.68
N GLN A 38 -3.21 -4.46 12.11
CA GLN A 38 -3.42 -4.28 10.68
C GLN A 38 -3.24 -2.84 10.29
N CYS A 39 -2.70 -2.62 9.10
CA CYS A 39 -2.49 -1.29 8.55
C CYS A 39 -3.04 -1.23 7.13
N GLU A 40 -3.80 -0.18 6.86
CA GLU A 40 -4.31 0.07 5.52
C GLU A 40 -3.29 0.86 4.72
N ILE A 41 -3.12 0.48 3.47
CA ILE A 41 -2.23 1.19 2.56
C ILE A 41 -3.10 1.94 1.57
N LEU A 42 -2.92 3.25 1.50
CA LEU A 42 -3.73 4.13 0.67
C LEU A 42 -2.87 4.83 -0.37
N VAL A 43 -3.45 5.02 -1.55
CA VAL A 43 -2.82 5.76 -2.63
C VAL A 43 -3.86 6.71 -3.23
N PRO A 44 -3.42 7.77 -3.94
CA PRO A 44 -4.36 8.62 -4.66
C PRO A 44 -5.12 7.82 -5.71
N GLN A 45 -6.41 8.08 -5.82
CA GLN A 45 -7.26 7.32 -6.74
C GLN A 45 -6.75 7.37 -8.17
N GLY A 46 -6.14 8.48 -8.57
CA GLY A 46 -5.61 8.62 -9.93
C GLY A 46 -4.44 7.69 -10.24
N GLU A 47 -3.80 7.11 -9.21
CA GLU A 47 -2.67 6.21 -9.40
C GLU A 47 -3.05 4.74 -9.20
N LEU A 48 -4.33 4.48 -8.95
CA LEU A 48 -4.80 3.16 -8.53
C LEU A 48 -4.41 2.05 -9.50
N GLU A 49 -4.65 2.23 -10.79
CA GLU A 49 -4.36 1.20 -11.79
C GLU A 49 -2.86 0.86 -11.85
N GLU A 50 -2.02 1.90 -11.84
CA GLU A 50 -0.58 1.71 -11.92
C GLU A 50 -0.05 1.04 -10.66
N VAL A 51 -0.59 1.42 -9.51
CA VAL A 51 -0.19 0.83 -8.23
C VAL A 51 -0.58 -0.64 -8.17
N GLN A 52 -1.78 -0.98 -8.63
CA GLN A 52 -2.22 -2.37 -8.62
C GLN A 52 -1.35 -3.23 -9.52
N ASP A 53 -0.91 -2.70 -10.66
CA ASP A 53 0.00 -3.41 -11.54
C ASP A 53 1.33 -3.71 -10.85
N VAL A 54 1.88 -2.73 -10.13
CA VAL A 54 3.13 -2.91 -9.39
C VAL A 54 2.94 -3.94 -8.28
N LEU A 55 1.84 -3.88 -7.54
CA LEU A 55 1.56 -4.83 -6.48
C LEU A 55 1.44 -6.26 -7.03
N ASN A 56 0.75 -6.42 -8.13
CA ASN A 56 0.60 -7.74 -8.75
C ASN A 56 1.96 -8.32 -9.13
N ARG A 57 2.84 -7.49 -9.68
CA ARG A 57 4.18 -7.94 -10.05
C ARG A 57 5.05 -8.23 -8.83
N SER A 58 4.82 -7.52 -7.73
CA SER A 58 5.64 -7.67 -6.52
C SER A 58 5.16 -8.79 -5.62
N LEU A 59 3.85 -9.07 -5.60
CA LEU A 59 3.25 -10.06 -4.72
C LEU A 59 3.08 -11.43 -5.37
N MET A 60 3.11 -11.48 -6.68
CA MET A 60 2.99 -12.75 -7.42
C MET A 60 4.39 -13.31 -7.68
N PRO A 61 4.61 -14.59 -7.40
CA PRO A 61 5.90 -15.22 -7.65
C PRO A 61 6.24 -15.31 -9.13
#